data_8f694af651b5822743758abfc5ec462f
#
_entry.id   8f694af651b5822743758abfc5ec462f
#
_cell.length_a   1.000
_cell.length_b   1.000
_cell.length_c   1.000
_cell.angle_alpha   90.00
_cell.angle_beta   90.00
_cell.angle_gamma   90.00
#
_symmetry.space_group_name_H-M   'P 1'
#
loop_
_entity.id
_entity.type
_entity.pdbx_description
1 polymer ?
#
loop_
_entity_poly.entity_id
_entity_poly.type
_entity_poly.pdbx_seq_one_letter_code
_entity_poly.pdbx_strand_id
1 'polypeptide(L)'
;THWQAFANFNTSLRMPSFTELYYSVGGHKADRHLKPEELSAVEGGLRYTSRAIEAKASVFYNRHRNLIDWISDGETDETGGTLWKSVNFGHIKALGVQASLQANMRQLLPGQHFFDRFSLGYTWLNQRENLPEGIVSQYALEYLKNKFSAQADFRLLPQLALRMGYRLQHRMGSYLDADNVRHSYASYGVLDARLQWSETRWNAYVEGNNLLDKEYRDYGNVAQPGVWVVAGVAVKIF
;
A
#
# COMPACT_ATOMS: atom_id res chain seq x y z
N THR A 1 -25.18 -9.83 -17.08
CA THR A 1 -25.10 -8.80 -16.01
C THR A 1 -25.51 -9.44 -14.71
N HIS A 2 -24.64 -9.42 -13.72
CA HIS A 2 -24.85 -10.05 -12.43
C HIS A 2 -24.46 -9.10 -11.30
N TRP A 3 -25.30 -9.06 -10.29
CA TRP A 3 -25.00 -8.47 -9.00
C TRP A 3 -24.75 -9.59 -7.98
N GLN A 4 -23.73 -9.42 -7.17
CA GLN A 4 -23.39 -10.34 -6.08
C GLN A 4 -23.13 -9.53 -4.83
N ALA A 5 -23.85 -9.83 -3.75
CA ALA A 5 -23.50 -9.39 -2.42
C ALA A 5 -22.59 -10.43 -1.75
N PHE A 6 -21.66 -9.98 -0.92
CA PHE A 6 -20.80 -10.87 -0.15
C PHE A 6 -20.56 -10.31 1.25
N ALA A 7 -20.30 -11.19 2.17
CA ALA A 7 -19.85 -10.89 3.52
C ALA A 7 -18.80 -11.90 3.94
N ASN A 8 -17.74 -11.43 4.57
CA ASN A 8 -16.64 -12.24 5.08
C ASN A 8 -16.39 -11.94 6.54
N PHE A 9 -16.07 -12.98 7.30
CA PHE A 9 -15.51 -12.87 8.65
C PHE A 9 -14.23 -13.69 8.72
N ASN A 10 -13.15 -13.08 9.19
CA ASN A 10 -11.85 -13.71 9.31
C ASN A 10 -11.26 -13.43 10.69
N THR A 11 -10.53 -14.41 11.20
CA THR A 11 -9.66 -14.24 12.36
C THR A 11 -8.28 -14.74 12.03
N SER A 12 -7.26 -14.07 12.54
CA SER A 12 -5.87 -14.52 12.39
C SER A 12 -5.05 -14.20 13.62
N LEU A 13 -3.96 -14.93 13.78
CA LEU A 13 -2.96 -14.78 14.84
C LEU A 13 -1.61 -14.55 14.21
N ARG A 14 -0.83 -13.63 14.76
CA ARG A 14 0.61 -13.47 14.47
C ARG A 14 1.41 -13.74 15.74
N MET A 15 2.28 -14.73 15.68
CA MET A 15 3.22 -14.98 16.77
C MET A 15 4.30 -13.90 16.77
N PRO A 16 4.80 -13.50 17.94
CA PRO A 16 5.97 -12.62 18.04
C PRO A 16 7.15 -13.21 17.27
N SER A 17 7.90 -12.38 16.58
CA SER A 17 9.14 -12.78 15.92
C SER A 17 10.27 -12.99 16.94
N PHE A 18 11.32 -13.69 16.52
CA PHE A 18 12.51 -13.86 17.35
C PHE A 18 13.12 -12.51 17.77
N THR A 19 13.14 -11.54 16.85
CA THR A 19 13.65 -10.20 17.13
C THR A 19 12.83 -9.50 18.21
N GLU A 20 11.51 -9.56 18.13
CA GLU A 20 10.62 -8.95 19.13
C GLU A 20 10.76 -9.59 20.52
N LEU A 21 11.09 -10.89 20.58
CA LEU A 21 11.23 -11.63 21.84
C LEU A 21 12.62 -11.51 22.49
N TYR A 22 13.69 -11.35 21.68
CA TYR A 22 15.05 -11.58 22.18
C TYR A 22 16.07 -10.51 21.78
N TYR A 23 15.75 -9.60 20.86
CA TYR A 23 16.70 -8.59 20.41
C TYR A 23 16.76 -7.43 21.40
N SER A 24 17.88 -7.33 22.14
CA SER A 24 18.11 -6.30 23.15
C SER A 24 19.52 -5.72 23.00
N VAL A 25 19.76 -5.03 21.85
CA VAL A 25 21.06 -4.44 21.49
C VAL A 25 20.80 -3.07 20.82
N GLY A 26 21.70 -2.11 21.04
CA GLY A 26 21.69 -0.83 20.31
C GLY A 26 20.42 0.00 20.53
N GLY A 27 20.07 0.23 21.79
CA GLY A 27 18.87 1.02 22.11
C GLY A 27 17.55 0.28 21.93
N HIS A 28 17.56 -1.05 21.76
CA HIS A 28 16.38 -1.89 21.70
C HIS A 28 16.27 -2.81 22.91
N LYS A 29 15.07 -2.98 23.43
CA LYS A 29 14.74 -3.86 24.55
C LYS A 29 13.57 -4.76 24.18
N ALA A 30 13.86 -6.01 23.89
CA ALA A 30 12.85 -7.03 23.57
C ALA A 30 12.11 -7.51 24.84
N ASP A 31 10.89 -8.06 24.65
CA ASP A 31 10.11 -8.68 25.71
C ASP A 31 9.80 -10.14 25.37
N ARG A 32 10.25 -11.08 26.23
CA ARG A 32 10.01 -12.53 26.07
C ARG A 32 8.58 -12.96 26.39
N HIS A 33 7.77 -12.07 26.98
CA HIS A 33 6.42 -12.35 27.45
C HIS A 33 5.34 -11.80 26.52
N LEU A 34 5.72 -11.41 25.30
CA LEU A 34 4.77 -10.92 24.30
C LEU A 34 3.70 -11.98 24.00
N LYS A 35 2.46 -11.52 24.00
CA LYS A 35 1.30 -12.31 23.54
C LYS A 35 1.19 -12.26 22.03
N PRO A 36 0.64 -13.30 21.38
CA PRO A 36 0.30 -13.24 19.97
C PRO A 36 -0.62 -12.06 19.65
N GLU A 37 -0.41 -11.45 18.51
CA GLU A 37 -1.39 -10.52 17.95
C GLU A 37 -2.63 -11.27 17.49
N GLU A 38 -3.78 -10.67 17.69
CA GLU A 38 -5.06 -11.18 17.23
C GLU A 38 -5.71 -10.18 16.29
N LEU A 39 -6.15 -10.65 15.14
CA LEU A 39 -6.97 -9.89 14.21
C LEU A 39 -8.36 -10.52 14.09
N SER A 40 -9.39 -9.70 14.21
CA SER A 40 -10.75 -10.04 13.80
C SER A 40 -11.18 -9.04 12.73
N ALA A 41 -11.57 -9.52 11.57
CA ALA A 41 -11.95 -8.72 10.41
C ALA A 41 -13.33 -9.09 9.89
N VAL A 42 -14.14 -8.09 9.62
CA VAL A 42 -15.44 -8.22 8.96
C VAL A 42 -15.42 -7.36 7.71
N GLU A 43 -15.86 -7.91 6.59
CA GLU A 43 -16.03 -7.19 5.33
C GLU A 43 -17.39 -7.51 4.73
N GLY A 44 -18.09 -6.50 4.20
CA GLY A 44 -19.30 -6.66 3.42
C GLY A 44 -19.26 -5.78 2.18
N GLY A 45 -19.81 -6.27 1.07
CA GLY A 45 -19.74 -5.50 -0.17
C GLY A 45 -20.61 -6.04 -1.28
N LEU A 46 -20.55 -5.33 -2.39
CA LEU A 46 -21.26 -5.62 -3.64
C LEU A 46 -20.25 -5.73 -4.78
N ARG A 47 -20.50 -6.68 -5.66
CA ARG A 47 -19.83 -6.83 -6.95
C ARG A 47 -20.85 -6.75 -8.07
N TYR A 48 -20.53 -5.99 -9.08
CA TYR A 48 -21.23 -5.94 -10.34
C TYR A 48 -20.34 -6.47 -11.45
N THR A 49 -20.84 -7.38 -12.24
CA THR A 49 -20.11 -7.95 -13.38
C THR A 49 -20.99 -7.94 -14.63
N SER A 50 -20.47 -7.36 -15.70
CA SER A 50 -21.03 -7.44 -17.04
C SER A 50 -19.93 -7.83 -18.03
N ARG A 51 -20.27 -7.90 -19.32
CA ARG A 51 -19.24 -8.14 -20.37
C ARG A 51 -18.19 -7.04 -20.42
N ALA A 52 -18.59 -5.80 -20.17
CA ALA A 52 -17.75 -4.62 -20.35
C ALA A 52 -17.21 -4.05 -19.03
N ILE A 53 -17.86 -4.30 -17.89
CA ILE A 53 -17.56 -3.65 -16.61
C ILE A 53 -17.54 -4.70 -15.50
N GLU A 54 -16.49 -4.63 -14.68
CA GLU A 54 -16.46 -5.23 -13.36
C GLU A 54 -16.24 -4.11 -12.33
N ALA A 55 -17.14 -4.04 -11.34
CA ALA A 55 -17.05 -3.08 -10.25
C ALA A 55 -17.23 -3.80 -8.91
N LYS A 56 -16.47 -3.41 -7.91
CA LYS A 56 -16.57 -3.91 -6.53
C LYS A 56 -16.55 -2.71 -5.58
N ALA A 57 -17.41 -2.73 -4.57
CA ALA A 57 -17.34 -1.81 -3.45
C ALA A 57 -17.55 -2.59 -2.15
N SER A 58 -16.75 -2.30 -1.14
CA SER A 58 -16.86 -2.95 0.17
C SER A 58 -16.51 -1.99 1.30
N VAL A 59 -17.07 -2.29 2.46
CA VAL A 59 -16.72 -1.69 3.75
C VAL A 59 -16.16 -2.80 4.62
N PHE A 60 -15.09 -2.52 5.32
CA PHE A 60 -14.48 -3.48 6.23
C PHE A 60 -14.18 -2.83 7.59
N TYR A 61 -14.22 -3.66 8.62
CA TYR A 61 -13.83 -3.29 9.96
C TYR A 61 -12.88 -4.32 10.53
N ASN A 62 -11.71 -3.85 10.96
CA ASN A 62 -10.66 -4.66 11.54
C ASN A 62 -10.46 -4.27 13.01
N ARG A 63 -10.34 -5.27 13.86
CA ARG A 63 -9.98 -5.10 15.26
C ARG A 63 -8.74 -5.90 15.57
N HIS A 64 -7.66 -5.19 15.85
CA HIS A 64 -6.40 -5.75 16.33
C HIS A 64 -6.35 -5.70 17.85
N ARG A 65 -5.88 -6.77 18.45
CA ARG A 65 -5.58 -6.89 19.88
C ARG A 65 -4.14 -7.36 20.03
N ASN A 66 -3.52 -6.93 21.13
CA ASN A 66 -2.14 -7.30 21.45
C ASN A 66 -1.17 -7.02 20.29
N LEU A 67 -1.41 -5.95 19.50
CA LEU A 67 -0.51 -5.57 18.41
C LEU A 67 0.90 -5.45 18.96
N ILE A 68 1.87 -6.07 18.32
CA ILE A 68 3.27 -6.00 18.72
C ILE A 68 3.93 -4.88 17.96
N ASP A 69 4.55 -3.96 18.70
CA ASP A 69 5.28 -2.85 18.11
C ASP A 69 6.50 -2.48 18.97
N TRP A 70 7.44 -1.79 18.35
CA TRP A 70 8.51 -1.12 19.03
C TRP A 70 8.05 0.30 19.35
N ILE A 71 8.02 0.62 20.64
CA ILE A 71 7.63 1.94 21.13
C ILE A 71 8.75 2.61 21.87
N SER A 72 8.78 3.93 21.85
CA SER A 72 9.56 4.76 22.79
C SER A 72 8.60 5.58 23.63
N ASP A 73 8.82 5.58 24.92
CA ASP A 73 8.09 6.36 25.94
C ASP A 73 8.92 7.52 26.48
N GLY A 74 10.03 7.85 25.78
CA GLY A 74 10.95 8.91 26.16
C GLY A 74 12.11 8.44 27.05
N GLU A 75 12.14 7.17 27.45
CA GLU A 75 13.32 6.60 28.14
C GLU A 75 14.52 6.53 27.18
N THR A 76 15.72 6.67 27.77
CA THR A 76 16.99 6.58 27.04
C THR A 76 17.71 5.29 27.41
N ASP A 77 18.53 4.80 26.50
CA ASP A 77 19.46 3.70 26.75
C ASP A 77 20.71 4.17 27.57
N GLU A 78 21.61 3.27 27.86
CA GLU A 78 22.84 3.54 28.63
C GLU A 78 23.78 4.54 27.97
N THR A 79 23.61 4.79 26.67
CA THR A 79 24.39 5.77 25.88
C THR A 79 23.70 7.13 25.76
N GLY A 80 22.48 7.28 26.31
CA GLY A 80 21.67 8.49 26.20
C GLY A 80 20.85 8.55 24.89
N GLY A 81 20.87 7.48 24.09
CA GLY A 81 20.04 7.33 22.88
C GLY A 81 18.59 6.95 23.20
N THR A 82 17.70 7.06 22.24
CA THR A 82 16.30 6.64 22.39
C THR A 82 16.20 5.13 22.66
N LEU A 83 15.52 4.75 23.75
CA LEU A 83 15.22 3.35 24.04
C LEU A 83 13.91 2.93 23.36
N TRP A 84 13.98 1.90 22.52
CA TRP A 84 12.85 1.24 21.89
C TRP A 84 12.51 -0.05 22.61
N LYS A 85 11.26 -0.21 23.01
CA LYS A 85 10.77 -1.39 23.73
C LYS A 85 9.78 -2.16 22.86
N SER A 86 9.98 -3.46 22.72
CA SER A 86 8.99 -4.34 22.09
C SER A 86 7.86 -4.61 23.08
N VAL A 87 6.64 -4.25 22.73
CA VAL A 87 5.48 -4.38 23.62
C VAL A 87 4.26 -4.88 22.88
N ASN A 88 3.31 -5.48 23.60
CA ASN A 88 1.96 -5.62 23.10
C ASN A 88 1.22 -4.30 23.24
N PHE A 89 1.00 -3.69 22.12
CA PHE A 89 0.47 -2.36 21.98
C PHE A 89 -1.07 -2.41 21.86
N GLY A 90 -1.77 -2.17 22.90
CA GLY A 90 -3.18 -1.88 22.97
C GLY A 90 -4.14 -2.54 21.95
N HIS A 91 -5.10 -1.75 21.53
CA HIS A 91 -6.11 -2.15 20.53
C HIS A 91 -6.16 -1.12 19.42
N ILE A 92 -6.02 -1.57 18.19
CA ILE A 92 -6.28 -0.76 17.01
C ILE A 92 -7.61 -1.19 16.38
N LYS A 93 -8.46 -0.20 16.10
CA LYS A 93 -9.69 -0.37 15.34
C LYS A 93 -9.52 0.36 14.02
N ALA A 94 -9.74 -0.33 12.92
CA ALA A 94 -9.63 0.22 11.59
C ALA A 94 -10.96 0.04 10.83
N LEU A 95 -11.52 1.15 10.37
CA LEU A 95 -12.66 1.18 9.46
C LEU A 95 -12.17 1.60 8.08
N GLY A 96 -12.55 0.88 7.04
CA GLY A 96 -12.14 1.22 5.69
C GLY A 96 -13.22 0.97 4.66
N VAL A 97 -13.03 1.64 3.52
CA VAL A 97 -13.84 1.50 2.32
C VAL A 97 -12.90 1.19 1.16
N GLN A 98 -13.27 0.23 0.34
CA GLN A 98 -12.60 -0.07 -0.92
C GLN A 98 -13.58 -0.01 -2.07
N ALA A 99 -13.16 0.59 -3.19
CA ALA A 99 -13.89 0.58 -4.43
C ALA A 99 -12.94 0.30 -5.58
N SER A 100 -13.36 -0.52 -6.53
CA SER A 100 -12.63 -0.79 -7.77
C SER A 100 -13.58 -0.84 -8.94
N LEU A 101 -13.09 -0.37 -10.09
CA LEU A 101 -13.77 -0.42 -11.38
C LEU A 101 -12.76 -0.90 -12.41
N GLN A 102 -13.15 -1.85 -13.23
CA GLN A 102 -12.42 -2.27 -14.42
C GLN A 102 -13.38 -2.25 -15.60
N ALA A 103 -12.98 -1.57 -16.66
CA ALA A 103 -13.78 -1.40 -17.88
C ALA A 103 -13.02 -1.90 -19.10
N ASN A 104 -13.66 -2.76 -19.89
CA ASN A 104 -13.21 -3.14 -21.23
C ASN A 104 -13.69 -2.05 -22.21
N MET A 105 -12.78 -1.19 -22.60
CA MET A 105 -13.10 -0.02 -23.40
C MET A 105 -13.47 -0.36 -24.84
N ARG A 106 -13.01 -1.49 -25.38
CA ARG A 106 -13.43 -1.97 -26.70
C ARG A 106 -14.90 -2.37 -26.74
N GLN A 107 -15.44 -2.85 -25.62
CA GLN A 107 -16.86 -3.22 -25.52
C GLN A 107 -17.75 -2.02 -25.19
N LEU A 108 -17.23 -1.04 -24.42
CA LEU A 108 -17.96 0.18 -24.08
C LEU A 108 -18.05 1.19 -25.22
N LEU A 109 -16.98 1.26 -26.04
CA LEU A 109 -16.85 2.19 -27.15
C LEU A 109 -16.64 1.40 -28.45
N PRO A 110 -17.70 0.80 -29.02
CA PRO A 110 -17.60 0.06 -30.27
C PRO A 110 -17.09 0.97 -31.41
N GLY A 111 -16.20 0.43 -32.24
CA GLY A 111 -15.62 1.17 -33.36
C GLY A 111 -14.27 1.83 -33.07
N GLN A 112 -13.82 1.91 -31.81
CA GLN A 112 -12.45 2.27 -31.48
C GLN A 112 -11.62 1.01 -31.18
N HIS A 113 -10.31 1.03 -31.54
CA HIS A 113 -9.42 -0.12 -31.40
C HIS A 113 -8.13 0.18 -30.62
N PHE A 114 -7.97 1.42 -30.16
CA PHE A 114 -6.74 1.88 -29.50
C PHE A 114 -6.82 1.86 -27.97
N PHE A 115 -8.01 1.94 -27.38
CA PHE A 115 -8.18 1.97 -25.93
C PHE A 115 -8.73 0.62 -25.45
N ASP A 116 -7.88 -0.19 -24.79
CA ASP A 116 -8.21 -1.56 -24.42
C ASP A 116 -8.94 -1.64 -23.08
N ARG A 117 -8.37 -1.00 -22.04
CA ARG A 117 -8.84 -1.15 -20.67
C ARG A 117 -8.65 0.13 -19.88
N PHE A 118 -9.59 0.39 -19.00
CA PHE A 118 -9.48 1.40 -17.96
C PHE A 118 -9.77 0.77 -16.61
N SER A 119 -8.96 1.11 -15.59
CA SER A 119 -9.14 0.61 -14.24
C SER A 119 -8.99 1.75 -13.24
N LEU A 120 -9.85 1.75 -12.23
CA LEU A 120 -9.79 2.64 -11.08
C LEU A 120 -9.78 1.83 -9.80
N GLY A 121 -9.07 2.30 -8.80
CA GLY A 121 -9.07 1.77 -7.45
C GLY A 121 -9.04 2.90 -6.44
N TYR A 122 -9.82 2.78 -5.40
CA TYR A 122 -9.79 3.70 -4.26
C TYR A 122 -9.86 2.91 -2.96
N THR A 123 -9.02 3.28 -2.01
CA THR A 123 -9.07 2.78 -0.64
C THR A 123 -8.99 3.96 0.32
N TRP A 124 -9.93 3.99 1.24
CA TRP A 124 -9.90 4.87 2.40
C TRP A 124 -9.82 4.00 3.65
N LEU A 125 -8.94 4.39 4.58
CA LEU A 125 -8.74 3.72 5.85
C LEU A 125 -8.66 4.77 6.96
N ASN A 126 -9.38 4.53 8.05
CA ASN A 126 -9.24 5.31 9.27
C ASN A 126 -8.97 4.36 10.44
N GLN A 127 -7.83 4.59 11.09
CA GLN A 127 -7.47 3.86 12.30
C GLN A 127 -7.73 4.72 13.52
N ARG A 128 -8.20 4.08 14.57
CA ARG A 128 -8.32 4.66 15.90
C ARG A 128 -7.55 3.77 16.86
N GLU A 129 -6.71 4.39 17.62
CA GLU A 129 -5.87 3.77 18.63
C GLU A 129 -6.10 4.44 19.97
N ASN A 130 -5.89 3.69 21.02
CA ASN A 130 -5.94 4.19 22.39
C ASN A 130 -4.51 4.16 22.95
N LEU A 131 -3.76 5.24 22.67
CA LEU A 131 -2.40 5.39 23.15
C LEU A 131 -2.34 6.38 24.31
N PRO A 132 -1.50 6.11 25.30
CA PRO A 132 -1.08 7.12 26.26
C PRO A 132 -0.33 8.27 25.54
N GLU A 133 -0.47 9.47 26.04
CA GLU A 133 0.29 10.61 25.54
C GLU A 133 1.80 10.40 25.70
N GLY A 134 2.59 10.84 24.72
CA GLY A 134 4.05 10.76 24.75
C GLY A 134 4.65 9.49 24.18
N ILE A 135 3.85 8.49 23.78
CA ILE A 135 4.37 7.27 23.15
C ILE A 135 4.59 7.51 21.65
N VAL A 136 5.77 7.11 21.17
CA VAL A 136 6.11 7.06 19.75
C VAL A 136 6.12 5.59 19.33
N SER A 137 5.30 5.24 18.35
CA SER A 137 5.26 3.91 17.72
C SER A 137 6.12 3.90 16.48
N GLN A 138 6.79 2.79 16.22
CA GLN A 138 7.64 2.65 15.03
C GLN A 138 6.82 2.28 13.78
N TYR A 139 5.78 1.49 13.91
CA TYR A 139 5.04 0.95 12.77
C TYR A 139 3.54 1.19 12.79
N ALA A 140 2.90 1.07 13.96
CA ALA A 140 1.44 0.98 14.05
C ALA A 140 0.71 2.26 13.66
N LEU A 141 1.34 3.43 13.77
CA LEU A 141 0.74 4.74 13.52
C LEU A 141 0.88 5.22 12.09
N GLU A 142 1.71 4.56 11.29
CA GLU A 142 1.98 4.93 9.92
C GLU A 142 1.17 4.06 8.94
N TYR A 143 0.04 4.57 8.49
CA TYR A 143 -0.82 3.86 7.54
C TYR A 143 -1.25 4.73 6.35
N LEU A 144 -1.55 4.11 5.22
CA LEU A 144 -2.13 4.79 4.07
C LEU A 144 -3.60 5.09 4.34
N LYS A 145 -3.92 6.37 4.58
CA LYS A 145 -5.29 6.84 4.83
C LYS A 145 -6.11 6.89 3.55
N ASN A 146 -5.50 7.38 2.46
CA ASN A 146 -6.13 7.42 1.15
C ASN A 146 -5.15 6.87 0.11
N LYS A 147 -5.66 6.00 -0.76
CA LYS A 147 -4.97 5.52 -1.94
C LYS A 147 -5.93 5.55 -3.12
N PHE A 148 -5.62 6.33 -4.12
CA PHE A 148 -6.27 6.31 -5.41
C PHE A 148 -5.31 5.76 -6.45
N SER A 149 -5.80 4.95 -7.37
CA SER A 149 -5.06 4.45 -8.52
C SER A 149 -5.93 4.48 -9.77
N ALA A 150 -5.33 4.88 -10.88
CA ALA A 150 -5.94 4.82 -12.19
C ALA A 150 -4.96 4.17 -13.16
N GLN A 151 -5.42 3.29 -14.03
CA GLN A 151 -4.62 2.68 -15.09
C GLN A 151 -5.38 2.72 -16.40
N ALA A 152 -4.67 3.04 -17.48
CA ALA A 152 -5.17 3.00 -18.84
C ALA A 152 -4.23 2.17 -19.72
N ASP A 153 -4.79 1.21 -20.44
CA ASP A 153 -4.07 0.35 -21.39
C ASP A 153 -4.53 0.71 -22.82
N PHE A 154 -3.55 1.08 -23.65
CA PHE A 154 -3.76 1.46 -25.04
C PHE A 154 -3.05 0.49 -25.99
N ARG A 155 -3.68 0.19 -27.12
CA ARG A 155 -3.15 -0.56 -28.25
C ARG A 155 -2.85 0.42 -29.37
N LEU A 156 -1.61 0.91 -29.45
CA LEU A 156 -1.23 1.90 -30.45
C LEU A 156 -1.09 1.27 -31.84
N LEU A 157 -0.51 0.05 -31.87
CA LEU A 157 -0.41 -0.82 -33.05
C LEU A 157 -0.71 -2.27 -32.64
N PRO A 158 -0.92 -3.22 -33.56
CA PRO A 158 -1.10 -4.62 -33.20
C PRO A 158 -0.03 -5.17 -32.28
N GLN A 159 1.22 -4.75 -32.46
CA GLN A 159 2.39 -5.14 -31.67
C GLN A 159 2.72 -4.17 -30.54
N LEU A 160 2.25 -2.91 -30.60
CA LEU A 160 2.67 -1.83 -29.70
C LEU A 160 1.57 -1.48 -28.71
N ALA A 161 1.84 -1.71 -27.44
CA ALA A 161 0.96 -1.35 -26.34
C ALA A 161 1.59 -0.29 -25.43
N LEU A 162 0.79 0.67 -25.00
CA LEU A 162 1.14 1.65 -23.97
C LEU A 162 0.26 1.42 -22.75
N ARG A 163 0.88 1.27 -21.58
CA ARG A 163 0.21 1.30 -20.30
C ARG A 163 0.60 2.55 -19.54
N MET A 164 -0.37 3.25 -19.00
CA MET A 164 -0.16 4.38 -18.10
C MET A 164 -0.81 4.09 -16.77
N GLY A 165 -0.10 4.38 -15.68
CA GLY A 165 -0.57 4.20 -14.31
C GLY A 165 -0.36 5.47 -13.50
N TYR A 166 -1.39 5.93 -12.81
CA TYR A 166 -1.31 7.03 -11.87
C TYR A 166 -1.73 6.57 -10.49
N ARG A 167 -0.97 6.95 -9.46
CA ARG A 167 -1.33 6.72 -8.06
C ARG A 167 -1.22 8.01 -7.28
N LEU A 168 -2.23 8.26 -6.45
CA LEU A 168 -2.24 9.35 -5.47
C LEU A 168 -2.37 8.72 -4.09
N GLN A 169 -1.48 9.10 -3.17
CA GLN A 169 -1.41 8.52 -1.83
C GLN A 169 -1.33 9.61 -0.78
N HIS A 170 -1.99 9.34 0.36
CA HIS A 170 -1.87 10.13 1.57
C HIS A 170 -1.64 9.17 2.75
N ARG A 171 -0.47 9.30 3.38
CA ARG A 171 -0.08 8.53 4.56
C ARG A 171 -0.29 9.38 5.82
N MET A 172 -0.76 8.73 6.86
CA MET A 172 -0.75 9.27 8.23
C MET A 172 0.59 8.95 8.88
N GLY A 173 0.93 9.72 9.93
CA GLY A 173 2.19 9.58 10.63
C GLY A 173 3.17 10.71 10.30
N SER A 174 4.41 10.52 10.71
CA SER A 174 5.47 11.52 10.57
C SER A 174 6.83 10.84 10.55
N TYR A 175 7.82 11.50 9.98
CA TYR A 175 9.22 11.07 10.01
C TYR A 175 10.10 12.20 10.59
N LEU A 176 11.30 11.82 11.05
CA LEU A 176 12.33 12.77 11.48
C LEU A 176 13.32 12.96 10.32
N ASP A 177 13.72 14.19 10.06
CA ASP A 177 14.81 14.49 9.15
C ASP A 177 16.19 14.34 9.83
N ALA A 178 17.27 14.69 9.09
CA ALA A 178 18.63 14.59 9.61
C ALA A 178 18.91 15.54 10.80
N ASP A 179 18.12 16.60 10.93
CA ASP A 179 18.22 17.60 12.01
C ASP A 179 17.27 17.26 13.18
N ASN A 180 16.67 16.06 13.19
CA ASN A 180 15.64 15.62 14.14
C ASN A 180 14.36 16.48 14.15
N VAL A 181 14.08 17.17 13.06
CA VAL A 181 12.82 17.91 12.89
C VAL A 181 11.74 16.96 12.40
N ARG A 182 10.57 17.00 13.03
CA ARG A 182 9.43 16.16 12.69
C ARG A 182 8.64 16.73 11.51
N HIS A 183 8.43 15.93 10.49
CA HIS A 183 7.65 16.23 9.30
C HIS A 183 6.49 15.27 9.13
N SER A 184 5.29 15.79 8.84
CA SER A 184 4.17 14.96 8.42
C SER A 184 4.36 14.53 6.95
N TYR A 185 3.85 13.34 6.60
CA TYR A 185 3.87 12.89 5.21
C TYR A 185 2.97 13.77 4.34
N ALA A 186 3.54 14.33 3.28
CA ALA A 186 2.78 15.03 2.26
C ALA A 186 2.05 14.04 1.35
N SER A 187 0.87 14.43 0.87
CA SER A 187 0.21 13.68 -0.22
C SER A 187 1.04 13.81 -1.50
N TYR A 188 1.15 12.72 -2.25
CA TYR A 188 1.89 12.72 -3.49
C TYR A 188 1.18 11.92 -4.58
N GLY A 189 1.40 12.33 -5.83
CA GLY A 189 0.94 11.65 -7.02
C GLY A 189 2.10 11.25 -7.91
N VAL A 190 2.11 10.01 -8.39
CA VAL A 190 3.15 9.43 -9.25
C VAL A 190 2.51 8.92 -10.53
N LEU A 191 3.09 9.27 -11.67
CA LEU A 191 2.72 8.78 -13.00
C LEU A 191 3.82 7.87 -13.53
N ASP A 192 3.42 6.66 -13.90
CA ASP A 192 4.31 5.67 -14.54
C ASP A 192 3.76 5.34 -15.92
N ALA A 193 4.64 5.03 -16.89
CA ALA A 193 4.22 4.59 -18.20
C ALA A 193 5.16 3.51 -18.74
N ARG A 194 4.58 2.52 -19.43
CA ARG A 194 5.30 1.43 -20.06
C ARG A 194 4.86 1.29 -21.51
N LEU A 195 5.83 1.39 -22.42
CA LEU A 195 5.67 1.10 -23.83
C LEU A 195 6.25 -0.29 -24.12
N GLN A 196 5.47 -1.18 -24.69
CA GLN A 196 5.85 -2.56 -24.95
C GLN A 196 5.59 -2.93 -26.41
N TRP A 197 6.63 -3.45 -27.08
CA TRP A 197 6.53 -4.11 -28.37
C TRP A 197 6.51 -5.61 -28.17
N SER A 198 5.56 -6.31 -28.80
CA SER A 198 5.38 -7.76 -28.65
C SER A 198 5.33 -8.45 -30.00
N GLU A 199 6.21 -9.42 -30.20
CA GLU A 199 6.25 -10.33 -31.33
C GLU A 199 5.97 -11.78 -30.87
N THR A 200 5.85 -12.71 -31.80
CA THR A 200 5.53 -14.11 -31.49
C THR A 200 6.58 -14.77 -30.59
N ARG A 201 7.85 -14.43 -30.76
CA ARG A 201 8.97 -15.05 -30.05
C ARG A 201 9.71 -14.14 -29.09
N TRP A 202 9.45 -12.85 -29.11
CA TRP A 202 10.10 -11.90 -28.21
C TRP A 202 9.21 -10.71 -27.89
N ASN A 203 9.49 -10.08 -26.80
CA ASN A 203 8.94 -8.75 -26.49
C ASN A 203 10.05 -7.86 -25.91
N ALA A 204 9.93 -6.58 -26.16
CA ALA A 204 10.79 -5.56 -25.59
C ALA A 204 9.93 -4.47 -24.97
N TYR A 205 10.44 -3.83 -23.93
CA TYR A 205 9.74 -2.73 -23.30
C TYR A 205 10.69 -1.64 -22.79
N VAL A 206 10.14 -0.44 -22.69
CA VAL A 206 10.71 0.68 -21.94
C VAL A 206 9.66 1.13 -20.95
N GLU A 207 10.05 1.32 -19.70
CA GLU A 207 9.20 1.78 -18.62
C GLU A 207 9.84 2.99 -17.95
N GLY A 208 9.08 4.09 -17.90
CA GLY A 208 9.44 5.29 -17.16
C GLY A 208 8.60 5.36 -15.90
N ASN A 209 9.25 5.52 -14.77
CA ASN A 209 8.65 5.62 -13.46
C ASN A 209 8.80 7.03 -12.91
N ASN A 210 7.80 7.46 -12.15
CA ASN A 210 7.74 8.80 -11.58
C ASN A 210 7.97 9.91 -12.63
N LEU A 211 7.25 9.83 -13.76
CA LEU A 211 7.39 10.75 -14.90
C LEU A 211 7.07 12.21 -14.55
N LEU A 212 6.42 12.46 -13.42
CA LEU A 212 6.15 13.81 -12.91
C LEU A 212 7.30 14.34 -12.04
N ASP A 213 8.39 13.58 -11.90
CA ASP A 213 9.56 13.89 -11.07
C ASP A 213 9.18 14.36 -9.66
N LYS A 214 8.19 13.68 -9.06
CA LYS A 214 7.71 14.06 -7.74
C LYS A 214 8.68 13.60 -6.67
N GLU A 215 9.22 14.52 -5.90
CA GLU A 215 9.92 14.18 -4.66
C GLU A 215 8.90 13.73 -3.62
N TYR A 216 9.08 12.54 -3.06
CA TYR A 216 8.20 11.99 -2.04
C TYR A 216 8.92 11.00 -1.13
N ARG A 217 8.34 10.80 0.05
CA ARG A 217 8.74 9.76 1.01
C ARG A 217 7.55 8.86 1.25
N ASP A 218 7.75 7.56 1.06
CA ASP A 218 6.68 6.58 1.27
C ASP A 218 6.72 5.97 2.68
N TYR A 219 7.93 5.81 3.23
CA TYR A 219 8.14 5.30 4.58
C TYR A 219 9.41 5.87 5.20
N GLY A 220 9.31 6.37 6.43
CA GLY A 220 10.42 7.02 7.12
C GLY A 220 10.97 8.23 6.35
N ASN A 221 12.19 8.60 6.64
CA ASN A 221 12.88 9.70 5.95
C ASN A 221 13.57 9.26 4.64
N VAL A 222 13.19 8.13 4.06
CA VAL A 222 13.78 7.65 2.81
C VAL A 222 13.12 8.33 1.62
N ALA A 223 13.86 9.24 0.96
CA ALA A 223 13.43 9.83 -0.30
C ALA A 223 13.36 8.75 -1.40
N GLN A 224 12.26 8.76 -2.13
CA GLN A 224 12.09 7.85 -3.25
C GLN A 224 12.72 8.45 -4.51
N PRO A 225 13.16 7.60 -5.48
CA PRO A 225 13.76 8.06 -6.72
C PRO A 225 12.86 9.04 -7.48
N GLY A 226 13.45 10.06 -8.09
CA GLY A 226 12.80 10.91 -9.09
C GLY A 226 12.47 10.11 -10.37
N VAL A 227 12.53 10.73 -11.52
CA VAL A 227 12.34 10.01 -12.79
C VAL A 227 13.42 8.94 -12.98
N TRP A 228 13.01 7.72 -13.26
CA TRP A 228 13.93 6.66 -13.65
C TRP A 228 13.32 5.76 -14.72
N VAL A 229 14.19 5.14 -15.52
CA VAL A 229 13.80 4.38 -16.71
C VAL A 229 14.39 2.98 -16.64
N VAL A 230 13.57 1.99 -17.01
CA VAL A 230 13.97 0.59 -17.18
C VAL A 230 13.65 0.15 -18.59
N ALA A 231 14.54 -0.61 -19.19
CA ALA A 231 14.29 -1.30 -20.45
C ALA A 231 14.56 -2.79 -20.30
N GLY A 232 13.81 -3.62 -21.01
CA GLY A 232 13.99 -5.06 -20.97
C GLY A 232 13.55 -5.75 -22.24
N VAL A 233 14.14 -6.93 -22.47
CA VAL A 233 13.78 -7.83 -23.58
C VAL A 233 13.56 -9.22 -23.01
N ALA A 234 12.48 -9.86 -23.43
CA ALA A 234 12.22 -11.27 -23.13
C ALA A 234 12.11 -12.07 -24.42
N VAL A 235 12.77 -13.22 -24.49
CA VAL A 235 12.77 -14.11 -25.65
C VAL A 235 12.21 -15.47 -25.25
N LYS A 236 11.28 -15.97 -26.05
CA LYS A 236 10.72 -17.30 -25.89
C LYS A 236 11.57 -18.30 -26.66
N ILE A 237 12.25 -19.18 -25.95
CA ILE A 237 13.24 -20.11 -26.53
C ILE A 237 12.58 -21.37 -27.11
N PHE A 238 11.35 -21.70 -26.63
CA PHE A 238 10.56 -22.86 -27.08
C PHE A 238 9.13 -22.49 -27.41
#